data_4f222e4525da288a3405a26a81fa0603
#
_entry.id   4f222e4525da288a3405a26a81fa0603
#
_cell.length_a   1.000
_cell.length_b   1.000
_cell.length_c   1.000
_cell.angle_alpha   90.00
_cell.angle_beta   90.00
_cell.angle_gamma   90.00
#
_symmetry.space_group_name_H-M   'P 1'
#
loop_
_entity.id
_entity.type
_entity.pdbx_description
1 polymer ?
#
loop_
_entity_poly.entity_id
_entity_poly.type
_entity_poly.pdbx_seq_one_letter_code
_entity_poly.pdbx_strand_id
1 'polypeptide(L)'
;IDKTLFDFGYGKINSFQNDNRMTVSQNIQFPAVYKSQGAINKTNINISVLSKLQKEIELKAAVKSSYYNLLLVQRRKQLLLNADSIYTSFANKAKQRFEAGNSDILEKITAESQLAQISNQLELLTTEYKVLLNEFNILLNSKMVQEPFAENNIIELERIPDLLTVAETPQIKISQQRITLAENELQLEKGKLQPSFNLGYNSSTIIGWQPISQTAEQYFGKDYRFNAFNMGMSIPLFSSAQRSRIAAGSISVQQNKLEQIAVQQQLRANLKNLAARYVQNKSLIIKYQRTILPNTNLLIETASKKLNAGEIGYLEWVMIINQAIQIQNEYFNYVQQLNEGAIEIEKITANN
;
A
#
# COMPACT_ATOMS: atom_id res chain seq x y z
N ILE A 1 -19.13 15.60 -21.88
CA ILE A 1 -19.83 16.32 -22.98
C ILE A 1 -19.87 15.37 -24.14
N ASP A 2 -21.05 15.17 -24.75
CA ASP A 2 -21.21 14.37 -25.93
C ASP A 2 -20.39 14.99 -27.07
N LYS A 3 -19.77 14.16 -27.91
CA LYS A 3 -18.96 14.65 -29.03
C LYS A 3 -19.84 15.30 -30.09
N THR A 4 -19.37 16.40 -30.66
CA THR A 4 -19.97 16.95 -31.86
C THR A 4 -19.77 15.97 -33.02
N LEU A 5 -20.84 15.60 -33.70
CA LEU A 5 -20.80 14.74 -34.86
C LEU A 5 -20.73 15.57 -36.13
N PHE A 6 -19.72 15.33 -36.93
CA PHE A 6 -19.59 15.80 -38.32
C PHE A 6 -19.85 14.63 -39.23
N ASP A 7 -20.81 14.79 -40.13
CA ASP A 7 -21.14 13.80 -41.17
C ASP A 7 -21.02 14.47 -42.51
N PHE A 8 -20.32 13.82 -43.48
CA PHE A 8 -20.20 14.25 -44.86
C PHE A 8 -20.62 13.14 -45.76
N GLY A 9 -21.62 13.40 -46.56
CA GLY A 9 -22.12 12.50 -47.60
C GLY A 9 -21.84 13.06 -49.01
N TYR A 10 -21.45 12.19 -49.93
CA TYR A 10 -21.29 12.51 -51.34
C TYR A 10 -21.89 11.41 -52.20
N GLY A 11 -22.71 11.77 -53.19
CA GLY A 11 -23.35 10.80 -54.09
C GLY A 11 -24.77 11.24 -54.47
N LYS A 12 -25.56 10.35 -55.00
CA LYS A 12 -26.99 10.59 -55.36
C LYS A 12 -27.85 10.57 -54.09
N ILE A 13 -27.78 11.65 -53.31
CA ILE A 13 -28.42 11.73 -51.97
C ILE A 13 -29.83 12.32 -52.08
N ASN A 14 -29.97 13.48 -52.74
CA ASN A 14 -31.22 14.25 -52.82
C ASN A 14 -31.71 14.43 -54.27
N SER A 15 -30.88 14.06 -55.27
CA SER A 15 -31.16 14.17 -56.66
C SER A 15 -30.57 13.02 -57.48
N PHE A 16 -30.84 12.97 -58.80
CA PHE A 16 -30.17 12.01 -59.73
C PHE A 16 -28.70 12.36 -60.02
N GLN A 17 -28.25 13.54 -59.59
CA GLN A 17 -26.88 14.01 -59.72
C GLN A 17 -26.09 13.68 -58.43
N ASN A 18 -24.77 13.84 -58.48
CA ASN A 18 -23.94 13.67 -57.28
C ASN A 18 -24.04 14.91 -56.42
N ASP A 19 -24.83 14.79 -55.38
CA ASP A 19 -24.99 15.80 -54.33
C ASP A 19 -23.91 15.65 -53.24
N ASN A 20 -23.75 16.71 -52.45
CA ASN A 20 -23.02 16.62 -51.21
C ASN A 20 -23.89 17.10 -50.05
N ARG A 21 -23.67 16.53 -48.88
CA ARG A 21 -24.33 16.89 -47.63
C ARG A 21 -23.29 17.00 -46.52
N MET A 22 -23.34 18.04 -45.78
CA MET A 22 -22.57 18.23 -44.57
C MET A 22 -23.56 18.43 -43.42
N THR A 23 -23.42 17.62 -42.36
CA THR A 23 -24.25 17.72 -41.17
C THR A 23 -23.32 17.89 -39.95
N VAL A 24 -23.65 18.86 -39.11
CA VAL A 24 -23.05 19.05 -37.79
C VAL A 24 -24.14 18.88 -36.77
N SER A 25 -23.97 17.97 -35.84
CA SER A 25 -24.95 17.80 -34.77
C SER A 25 -24.31 17.67 -33.41
N GLN A 26 -24.99 18.20 -32.37
CA GLN A 26 -24.58 18.17 -31.01
C GLN A 26 -25.72 17.72 -30.10
N ASN A 27 -25.49 16.66 -29.34
CA ASN A 27 -26.39 16.28 -28.26
C ASN A 27 -26.02 17.04 -26.97
N ILE A 28 -27.01 17.60 -26.31
CA ILE A 28 -26.88 18.39 -25.09
C ILE A 28 -27.74 17.74 -24.01
N GLN A 29 -27.09 17.14 -23.04
CA GLN A 29 -27.75 16.58 -21.87
C GLN A 29 -28.30 17.70 -20.96
N PHE A 30 -29.24 17.36 -20.11
CA PHE A 30 -29.74 18.31 -19.12
C PHE A 30 -28.61 18.83 -18.22
N PRO A 31 -28.59 20.11 -17.83
CA PRO A 31 -27.48 20.70 -17.06
C PRO A 31 -27.09 19.94 -15.79
N ALA A 32 -28.06 19.29 -15.11
CA ALA A 32 -27.80 18.47 -13.92
C ALA A 32 -26.85 17.29 -14.20
N VAL A 33 -26.87 16.73 -15.44
CA VAL A 33 -25.96 15.64 -15.84
C VAL A 33 -24.52 16.14 -15.86
N TYR A 34 -24.26 17.29 -16.50
CA TYR A 34 -22.93 17.90 -16.55
C TYR A 34 -22.42 18.30 -15.16
N LYS A 35 -23.30 18.86 -14.32
CA LYS A 35 -22.97 19.23 -12.94
C LYS A 35 -22.55 18.00 -12.13
N SER A 36 -23.31 16.90 -12.21
CA SER A 36 -23.00 15.65 -11.51
C SER A 36 -21.72 15.03 -12.04
N GLN A 37 -21.50 15.02 -13.37
CA GLN A 37 -20.27 14.51 -13.97
C GLN A 37 -19.04 15.33 -13.53
N GLY A 38 -19.16 16.66 -13.46
CA GLY A 38 -18.11 17.54 -12.95
C GLY A 38 -17.79 17.25 -11.47
N ALA A 39 -18.83 17.01 -10.64
CA ALA A 39 -18.68 16.66 -9.23
C ALA A 39 -17.99 15.28 -9.06
N ILE A 40 -18.36 14.27 -9.88
CA ILE A 40 -17.70 12.96 -9.92
C ILE A 40 -16.21 13.13 -10.22
N ASN A 41 -15.86 13.87 -11.28
CA ASN A 41 -14.48 14.07 -11.68
C ASN A 41 -13.66 14.78 -10.57
N LYS A 42 -14.23 15.81 -9.93
CA LYS A 42 -13.61 16.52 -8.81
C LYS A 42 -13.38 15.57 -7.61
N THR A 43 -14.37 14.73 -7.29
CA THR A 43 -14.25 13.75 -6.20
C THR A 43 -13.17 12.72 -6.51
N ASN A 44 -13.07 12.24 -7.76
CA ASN A 44 -12.01 11.32 -8.17
C ASN A 44 -10.61 11.94 -8.07
N ILE A 45 -10.46 13.23 -8.39
CA ILE A 45 -9.20 13.96 -8.17
C ILE A 45 -8.85 13.97 -6.68
N ASN A 46 -9.81 14.28 -5.80
CA ASN A 46 -9.58 14.27 -4.35
C ASN A 46 -9.17 12.88 -3.84
N ILE A 47 -9.85 11.82 -4.29
CA ILE A 47 -9.48 10.44 -3.95
C ILE A 47 -8.04 10.14 -4.40
N SER A 48 -7.66 10.55 -5.61
CA SER A 48 -6.31 10.32 -6.14
C SER A 48 -5.23 11.05 -5.32
N VAL A 49 -5.49 12.30 -4.89
CA VAL A 49 -4.59 13.07 -4.02
C VAL A 49 -4.42 12.38 -2.66
N LEU A 50 -5.52 11.95 -2.05
CA LEU A 50 -5.48 11.23 -0.76
C LEU A 50 -4.80 9.86 -0.89
N SER A 51 -5.03 9.16 -2.01
CA SER A 51 -4.37 7.87 -2.29
C SER A 51 -2.86 8.03 -2.47
N LYS A 52 -2.42 9.12 -3.11
CA LYS A 52 -0.99 9.46 -3.20
C LYS A 52 -0.41 9.66 -1.80
N LEU A 53 -1.05 10.46 -0.95
CA LEU A 53 -0.61 10.68 0.43
C LEU A 53 -0.55 9.37 1.23
N GLN A 54 -1.54 8.50 1.08
CA GLN A 54 -1.52 7.17 1.71
C GLN A 54 -0.32 6.34 1.25
N LYS A 55 0.00 6.35 -0.06
CA LYS A 55 1.17 5.64 -0.59
C LYS A 55 2.50 6.20 -0.08
N GLU A 56 2.60 7.51 0.11
CA GLU A 56 3.78 8.14 0.71
C GLU A 56 3.98 7.68 2.16
N ILE A 57 2.91 7.60 2.95
CA ILE A 57 2.95 7.09 4.34
C ILE A 57 3.34 5.60 4.35
N GLU A 58 2.74 4.77 3.48
CA GLU A 58 3.07 3.35 3.36
C GLU A 58 4.55 3.15 2.98
N LEU A 59 5.06 3.94 2.04
CA LEU A 59 6.48 3.88 1.62
C LEU A 59 7.41 4.27 2.77
N LYS A 60 7.11 5.36 3.48
CA LYS A 60 7.91 5.77 4.65
C LYS A 60 7.94 4.67 5.72
N ALA A 61 6.79 4.05 6.01
CA ALA A 61 6.72 2.94 6.96
C ALA A 61 7.53 1.72 6.48
N ALA A 62 7.47 1.37 5.20
CA ALA A 62 8.24 0.28 4.63
C ALA A 62 9.76 0.55 4.71
N VAL A 63 10.21 1.76 4.39
CA VAL A 63 11.62 2.17 4.53
C VAL A 63 12.08 2.10 5.98
N LYS A 64 11.30 2.65 6.93
CA LYS A 64 11.61 2.56 8.37
C LYS A 64 11.70 1.10 8.83
N SER A 65 10.73 0.25 8.45
CA SER A 65 10.74 -1.18 8.82
C SER A 65 11.97 -1.90 8.29
N SER A 66 12.29 -1.73 7.01
CA SER A 66 13.48 -2.33 6.41
C SER A 66 14.77 -1.85 7.06
N TYR A 67 14.87 -0.55 7.38
CA TYR A 67 16.03 0.05 8.06
C TYR A 67 16.25 -0.58 9.45
N TYR A 68 15.22 -0.63 10.30
CA TYR A 68 15.35 -1.18 11.66
C TYR A 68 15.54 -2.69 11.66
N ASN A 69 14.97 -3.42 10.70
CA ASN A 69 15.22 -4.85 10.55
C ASN A 69 16.68 -5.12 10.16
N LEU A 70 17.28 -4.33 9.26
CA LEU A 70 18.70 -4.44 8.93
C LEU A 70 19.60 -4.20 10.14
N LEU A 71 19.32 -3.17 10.95
CA LEU A 71 20.06 -2.91 12.21
C LEU A 71 19.97 -4.09 13.18
N LEU A 72 18.80 -4.70 13.31
CA LEU A 72 18.62 -5.88 14.18
C LEU A 72 19.37 -7.10 13.66
N VAL A 73 19.36 -7.35 12.35
CA VAL A 73 20.14 -8.45 11.74
C VAL A 73 21.63 -8.23 11.95
N GLN A 74 22.13 -7.01 11.85
CA GLN A 74 23.52 -6.68 12.17
C GLN A 74 23.86 -6.99 13.64
N ARG A 75 22.97 -6.66 14.60
CA ARG A 75 23.16 -6.95 16.02
C ARG A 75 23.14 -8.46 16.30
N ARG A 76 22.20 -9.20 15.71
CA ARG A 76 22.16 -10.66 15.79
C ARG A 76 23.41 -11.31 15.20
N LYS A 77 23.90 -10.80 14.07
CA LYS A 77 25.14 -11.27 13.46
C LYS A 77 26.33 -11.07 14.40
N GLN A 78 26.44 -9.92 15.07
CA GLN A 78 27.49 -9.67 16.04
C GLN A 78 27.42 -10.62 17.23
N LEU A 79 26.21 -10.93 17.73
CA LEU A 79 26.00 -11.94 18.76
C LEU A 79 26.52 -13.32 18.33
N LEU A 80 26.17 -13.76 17.12
CA LEU A 80 26.60 -15.06 16.62
C LEU A 80 28.10 -15.10 16.30
N LEU A 81 28.73 -14.00 15.85
CA LEU A 81 30.19 -13.92 15.70
C LEU A 81 30.93 -14.10 17.01
N ASN A 82 30.41 -13.48 18.09
CA ASN A 82 30.96 -13.68 19.43
C ASN A 82 30.80 -15.15 19.87
N ALA A 83 29.65 -15.76 19.65
CA ALA A 83 29.41 -17.18 19.93
C ALA A 83 30.33 -18.09 19.11
N ASP A 84 30.51 -17.82 17.82
CA ASP A 84 31.42 -18.58 16.93
C ASP A 84 32.85 -18.56 17.45
N SER A 85 33.37 -17.40 17.85
CA SER A 85 34.72 -17.28 18.45
C SER A 85 34.85 -18.13 19.72
N ILE A 86 33.84 -18.11 20.59
CA ILE A 86 33.81 -18.91 21.82
C ILE A 86 33.80 -20.39 21.49
N TYR A 87 32.89 -20.86 20.63
CA TYR A 87 32.79 -22.29 20.28
C TYR A 87 33.97 -22.78 19.47
N THR A 88 34.60 -21.98 18.61
CA THR A 88 35.83 -22.30 17.91
C THR A 88 36.96 -22.58 18.90
N SER A 89 37.16 -21.69 19.89
CA SER A 89 38.18 -21.93 20.94
C SER A 89 37.92 -23.21 21.71
N PHE A 90 36.64 -23.49 21.98
CA PHE A 90 36.24 -24.70 22.70
C PHE A 90 36.41 -25.97 21.89
N ALA A 91 35.97 -26.01 20.64
CA ALA A 91 36.13 -27.18 19.78
C ALA A 91 37.61 -27.57 19.65
N ASN A 92 38.50 -26.58 19.53
CA ASN A 92 39.94 -26.83 19.50
C ASN A 92 40.46 -27.42 20.81
N LYS A 93 40.04 -26.90 21.98
CA LYS A 93 40.41 -27.43 23.29
C LYS A 93 39.87 -28.84 23.52
N ALA A 94 38.62 -29.13 23.19
CA ALA A 94 37.98 -30.41 23.31
C ALA A 94 38.69 -31.48 22.44
N LYS A 95 39.04 -31.10 21.21
CA LYS A 95 39.82 -31.94 20.31
C LYS A 95 41.20 -32.32 20.90
N GLN A 96 41.97 -31.31 21.39
CA GLN A 96 43.29 -31.51 22.02
C GLN A 96 43.20 -32.43 23.26
N ARG A 97 42.19 -32.20 24.14
CA ARG A 97 42.00 -33.04 25.34
C ARG A 97 41.62 -34.47 24.99
N PHE A 98 40.81 -34.70 23.97
CA PHE A 98 40.46 -36.01 23.46
C PHE A 98 41.69 -36.74 22.91
N GLU A 99 42.49 -36.09 22.05
CA GLU A 99 43.72 -36.64 21.49
C GLU A 99 44.77 -36.99 22.55
N ALA A 100 44.76 -36.22 23.66
CA ALA A 100 45.61 -36.52 24.84
C ALA A 100 45.03 -37.56 25.78
N GLY A 101 43.85 -38.13 25.51
CA GLY A 101 43.16 -39.11 26.35
C GLY A 101 42.57 -38.53 27.66
N ASN A 102 42.42 -37.19 27.74
CA ASN A 102 41.98 -36.47 28.93
C ASN A 102 40.50 -36.07 28.89
N SER A 103 39.72 -36.46 27.87
CA SER A 103 38.29 -36.20 27.78
C SER A 103 37.57 -37.31 26.98
N ASP A 104 36.25 -37.37 27.16
CA ASP A 104 35.34 -38.26 26.44
C ASP A 104 35.09 -37.77 25.00
N ILE A 105 34.81 -38.70 24.08
CA ILE A 105 34.39 -38.45 22.71
C ILE A 105 33.14 -37.56 22.64
N LEU A 106 32.23 -37.67 23.63
CA LEU A 106 31.01 -36.84 23.72
C LEU A 106 31.33 -35.36 23.84
N GLU A 107 32.36 -34.97 24.60
CA GLU A 107 32.78 -33.57 24.72
C GLU A 107 33.21 -33.02 23.36
N LYS A 108 34.03 -33.75 22.61
CA LYS A 108 34.53 -33.39 21.29
C LYS A 108 33.38 -33.27 20.28
N ILE A 109 32.53 -34.30 20.15
CA ILE A 109 31.42 -34.30 19.18
C ILE A 109 30.43 -33.18 19.50
N THR A 110 30.13 -32.93 20.77
CA THR A 110 29.23 -31.84 21.17
C THR A 110 29.82 -30.46 20.80
N ALA A 111 31.11 -30.23 21.03
CA ALA A 111 31.80 -29.02 20.66
C ALA A 111 31.78 -28.75 19.15
N GLU A 112 32.13 -29.77 18.34
CA GLU A 112 32.11 -29.68 16.89
C GLU A 112 30.71 -29.47 16.34
N SER A 113 29.69 -30.12 16.91
CA SER A 113 28.28 -29.95 16.50
C SER A 113 27.74 -28.55 16.81
N GLN A 114 28.06 -27.99 17.99
CA GLN A 114 27.65 -26.63 18.34
C GLN A 114 28.31 -25.58 17.44
N LEU A 115 29.63 -25.75 17.18
CA LEU A 115 30.33 -24.86 16.27
C LEU A 115 29.70 -24.89 14.84
N ALA A 116 29.43 -26.09 14.33
CA ALA A 116 28.78 -26.24 13.02
C ALA A 116 27.38 -25.58 12.98
N GLN A 117 26.60 -25.70 14.07
CA GLN A 117 25.28 -25.07 14.18
C GLN A 117 25.38 -23.56 14.17
N ILE A 118 26.31 -22.94 14.92
CA ILE A 118 26.54 -21.50 14.93
C ILE A 118 27.01 -21.00 13.55
N SER A 119 27.94 -21.75 12.90
CA SER A 119 28.40 -21.40 11.55
C SER A 119 27.26 -21.39 10.52
N ASN A 120 26.38 -22.39 10.56
CA ASN A 120 25.20 -22.45 9.70
C ASN A 120 24.24 -21.26 9.97
N GLN A 121 24.02 -20.90 11.24
CA GLN A 121 23.20 -19.74 11.59
C GLN A 121 23.81 -18.42 11.09
N LEU A 122 25.14 -18.27 11.14
CA LEU A 122 25.84 -17.10 10.60
C LEU A 122 25.70 -16.99 9.06
N GLU A 123 25.78 -18.12 8.36
CA GLU A 123 25.61 -18.15 6.90
C GLU A 123 24.19 -17.74 6.51
N LEU A 124 23.17 -18.30 7.19
CA LEU A 124 21.77 -17.94 6.97
C LEU A 124 21.53 -16.44 7.23
N LEU A 125 22.02 -15.94 8.37
CA LEU A 125 21.84 -14.53 8.75
C LEU A 125 22.60 -13.56 7.81
N THR A 126 23.75 -14.02 7.26
CA THR A 126 24.51 -13.24 6.27
C THR A 126 23.75 -13.16 4.95
N THR A 127 23.06 -14.22 4.57
CA THR A 127 22.21 -14.25 3.37
C THR A 127 20.96 -13.38 3.57
N GLU A 128 20.30 -13.50 4.73
CA GLU A 128 19.18 -12.66 5.12
C GLU A 128 19.55 -11.15 5.08
N TYR A 129 20.69 -10.78 5.63
CA TYR A 129 21.18 -9.40 5.57
C TYR A 129 21.31 -8.89 4.14
N LYS A 130 21.89 -9.70 3.22
CA LYS A 130 22.03 -9.31 1.80
C LYS A 130 20.68 -9.11 1.12
N VAL A 131 19.72 -9.99 1.40
CA VAL A 131 18.35 -9.88 0.85
C VAL A 131 17.68 -8.59 1.35
N LEU A 132 17.67 -8.38 2.66
CA LEU A 132 17.10 -7.17 3.26
C LEU A 132 17.79 -5.88 2.79
N LEU A 133 19.11 -5.91 2.62
CA LEU A 133 19.87 -4.76 2.10
C LEU A 133 19.47 -4.42 0.66
N ASN A 134 19.27 -5.44 -0.17
CA ASN A 134 18.77 -5.25 -1.54
C ASN A 134 17.34 -4.66 -1.54
N GLU A 135 16.42 -5.20 -0.72
CA GLU A 135 15.07 -4.68 -0.58
C GLU A 135 15.05 -3.22 -0.08
N PHE A 136 15.89 -2.90 0.90
CA PHE A 136 16.05 -1.53 1.41
C PHE A 136 16.50 -0.56 0.31
N ASN A 137 17.51 -0.94 -0.49
CA ASN A 137 18.02 -0.10 -1.57
C ASN A 137 17.00 0.05 -2.72
N ILE A 138 16.16 -0.96 -2.97
CA ILE A 138 15.04 -0.87 -3.92
C ILE A 138 14.02 0.16 -3.41
N LEU A 139 13.64 0.11 -2.13
CA LEU A 139 12.71 1.08 -1.52
C LEU A 139 13.24 2.51 -1.58
N LEU A 140 14.56 2.72 -1.43
CA LEU A 140 15.22 4.02 -1.56
C LEU A 140 15.35 4.48 -3.01
N ASN A 141 15.11 3.61 -4.00
CA ASN A 141 15.43 3.86 -5.41
C ASN A 141 16.87 4.36 -5.61
N SER A 142 17.80 3.84 -4.82
CA SER A 142 19.20 4.27 -4.82
C SER A 142 20.03 3.50 -5.84
N LYS A 143 20.88 4.23 -6.59
CA LYS A 143 21.85 3.61 -7.50
C LYS A 143 23.11 3.11 -6.77
N MET A 144 23.38 3.65 -5.58
CA MET A 144 24.51 3.26 -4.73
C MET A 144 23.98 2.47 -3.55
N VAL A 145 24.70 1.43 -3.15
CA VAL A 145 24.33 0.64 -1.96
C VAL A 145 24.41 1.54 -0.73
N GLN A 146 23.28 1.70 -0.05
CA GLN A 146 23.17 2.41 1.22
C GLN A 146 23.05 1.37 2.32
N GLU A 147 23.91 1.46 3.32
CA GLU A 147 23.86 0.61 4.50
C GLU A 147 23.34 1.41 5.69
N PRO A 148 22.40 0.86 6.49
CA PRO A 148 21.90 1.53 7.67
C PRO A 148 22.98 1.57 8.75
N PHE A 149 23.10 2.72 9.39
CA PHE A 149 23.95 2.92 10.55
C PHE A 149 23.22 3.68 11.63
N ALA A 150 23.09 3.10 12.83
CA ALA A 150 22.60 3.80 13.99
C ALA A 150 23.17 3.17 15.29
N GLU A 151 23.42 4.01 16.29
CA GLU A 151 23.78 3.56 17.64
C GLU A 151 22.56 2.97 18.35
N ASN A 152 21.39 3.61 18.19
CA ASN A 152 20.13 3.14 18.78
C ASN A 152 19.27 2.40 17.76
N ASN A 153 18.86 1.19 18.09
CA ASN A 153 18.01 0.32 17.30
C ASN A 153 16.56 0.25 17.80
N ILE A 154 16.16 1.14 18.70
CA ILE A 154 14.83 1.19 19.31
C ILE A 154 14.11 2.47 18.91
N ILE A 155 12.87 2.33 18.43
CA ILE A 155 11.98 3.46 18.16
C ILE A 155 11.21 3.78 19.43
N GLU A 156 11.40 5.00 19.95
CA GLU A 156 10.60 5.51 21.05
C GLU A 156 9.53 6.46 20.54
N LEU A 157 8.27 6.11 20.79
CA LEU A 157 7.16 7.03 20.55
C LEU A 157 7.13 8.06 21.70
N GLU A 158 7.04 9.35 21.36
CA GLU A 158 6.90 10.43 22.34
C GLU A 158 5.63 10.25 23.18
N ARG A 159 4.55 9.85 22.56
CA ARG A 159 3.29 9.48 23.22
C ARG A 159 2.52 8.46 22.36
N ILE A 160 1.66 7.69 23.00
CA ILE A 160 0.70 6.85 22.31
C ILE A 160 -0.44 7.75 21.82
N PRO A 161 -0.74 7.77 20.50
CA PRO A 161 -1.79 8.61 19.94
C PRO A 161 -3.18 8.26 20.47
N ASP A 162 -4.05 9.26 20.57
CA ASP A 162 -5.45 9.06 20.94
C ASP A 162 -6.20 8.32 19.81
N LEU A 163 -7.19 7.49 20.19
CA LEU A 163 -8.08 6.80 19.26
C LEU A 163 -8.91 7.76 18.37
N LEU A 164 -9.05 9.03 18.79
CA LEU A 164 -9.72 10.08 18.01
C LEU A 164 -8.91 10.49 16.76
N THR A 165 -7.59 10.35 16.79
CA THR A 165 -6.72 10.71 15.65
C THR A 165 -6.98 9.86 14.39
N VAL A 166 -7.58 8.68 14.54
CA VAL A 166 -7.96 7.81 13.43
C VAL A 166 -8.91 8.50 12.44
N ALA A 167 -9.76 9.42 12.91
CA ALA A 167 -10.71 10.14 12.05
C ALA A 167 -10.03 11.03 10.99
N GLU A 168 -8.80 11.46 11.23
CA GLU A 168 -8.04 12.34 10.33
C GLU A 168 -7.17 11.60 9.31
N THR A 169 -7.15 10.27 9.37
CA THR A 169 -6.29 9.46 8.49
C THR A 169 -6.71 9.54 7.01
N PRO A 170 -5.77 9.47 6.06
CA PRO A 170 -6.09 9.44 4.64
C PRO A 170 -7.07 8.32 4.27
N GLN A 171 -6.98 7.16 4.90
CA GLN A 171 -7.87 6.03 4.65
C GLN A 171 -9.33 6.35 4.99
N ILE A 172 -9.60 7.03 6.11
CA ILE A 172 -10.96 7.48 6.48
C ILE A 172 -11.42 8.58 5.53
N LYS A 173 -10.55 9.54 5.19
CA LYS A 173 -10.88 10.60 4.21
C LYS A 173 -11.21 10.01 2.84
N ILE A 174 -10.50 8.97 2.39
CA ILE A 174 -10.81 8.26 1.13
C ILE A 174 -12.20 7.59 1.22
N SER A 175 -12.50 6.89 2.32
CA SER A 175 -13.82 6.25 2.48
C SER A 175 -14.96 7.29 2.51
N GLN A 176 -14.74 8.47 3.10
CA GLN A 176 -15.69 9.60 3.04
C GLN A 176 -15.88 10.11 1.61
N GLN A 177 -14.79 10.26 0.83
CA GLN A 177 -14.88 10.68 -0.58
C GLN A 177 -15.60 9.63 -1.44
N ARG A 178 -15.49 8.33 -1.13
CA ARG A 178 -16.25 7.27 -1.81
C ARG A 178 -17.75 7.38 -1.59
N ILE A 179 -18.19 7.78 -0.40
CA ILE A 179 -19.61 8.08 -0.15
C ILE A 179 -20.05 9.25 -1.04
N THR A 180 -19.29 10.35 -1.05
CA THR A 180 -19.58 11.51 -1.90
C THR A 180 -19.59 11.15 -3.38
N LEU A 181 -18.69 10.26 -3.84
CA LEU A 181 -18.66 9.74 -5.19
C LEU A 181 -19.96 9.01 -5.53
N ALA A 182 -20.36 8.04 -4.69
CA ALA A 182 -21.60 7.28 -4.87
C ALA A 182 -22.86 8.18 -4.86
N GLU A 183 -22.88 9.22 -4.01
CA GLU A 183 -23.95 10.21 -4.01
C GLU A 183 -24.01 11.02 -5.30
N ASN A 184 -22.86 11.45 -5.86
CA ASN A 184 -22.78 12.15 -7.14
C ASN A 184 -23.17 11.23 -8.31
N GLU A 185 -22.79 9.97 -8.29
CA GLU A 185 -23.20 8.96 -9.28
C GLU A 185 -24.71 8.72 -9.24
N LEU A 186 -25.31 8.63 -8.05
CA LEU A 186 -26.77 8.57 -7.87
C LEU A 186 -27.46 9.80 -8.45
N GLN A 187 -26.92 11.00 -8.23
CA GLN A 187 -27.46 12.25 -8.81
C GLN A 187 -27.32 12.26 -10.34
N LEU A 188 -26.22 11.72 -10.88
CA LEU A 188 -26.03 11.54 -12.32
C LEU A 188 -27.13 10.65 -12.92
N GLU A 189 -27.39 9.49 -12.30
CA GLU A 189 -28.45 8.58 -12.78
C GLU A 189 -29.86 9.21 -12.67
N LYS A 190 -30.13 10.00 -11.63
CA LYS A 190 -31.35 10.80 -11.56
C LYS A 190 -31.43 11.86 -12.66
N GLY A 191 -30.31 12.51 -12.96
CA GLY A 191 -30.22 13.53 -14.01
C GLY A 191 -30.54 12.99 -15.40
N LYS A 192 -30.22 11.73 -15.68
CA LYS A 192 -30.53 11.04 -16.96
C LYS A 192 -32.02 10.78 -17.19
N LEU A 193 -32.89 10.98 -16.20
CA LEU A 193 -34.34 10.99 -16.38
C LEU A 193 -34.85 12.31 -17.00
N GLN A 194 -34.02 13.35 -17.01
CA GLN A 194 -34.38 14.63 -17.61
C GLN A 194 -34.25 14.58 -19.14
N PRO A 195 -35.00 15.42 -19.88
CA PRO A 195 -34.88 15.51 -21.33
C PRO A 195 -33.45 15.88 -21.77
N SER A 196 -33.04 15.37 -22.93
CA SER A 196 -31.86 15.86 -23.67
C SER A 196 -32.25 16.58 -24.95
N PHE A 197 -31.41 17.48 -25.41
CA PHE A 197 -31.64 18.29 -26.60
C PHE A 197 -30.62 17.91 -27.67
N ASN A 198 -31.08 17.89 -28.90
CA ASN A 198 -30.22 17.72 -30.06
C ASN A 198 -30.32 18.97 -30.95
N LEU A 199 -29.19 19.58 -31.26
CA LEU A 199 -29.06 20.69 -32.18
C LEU A 199 -28.30 20.23 -33.38
N GLY A 200 -28.83 20.47 -34.60
CA GLY A 200 -28.19 20.09 -35.84
C GLY A 200 -28.22 21.22 -36.86
N TYR A 201 -27.17 21.27 -37.66
CA TYR A 201 -27.11 22.08 -38.88
C TYR A 201 -26.81 21.16 -40.03
N ASN A 202 -27.61 21.26 -41.10
CA ASN A 202 -27.46 20.54 -42.33
C ASN A 202 -27.30 21.52 -43.49
N SER A 203 -26.31 21.25 -44.34
CA SER A 203 -26.07 22.01 -45.56
C SER A 203 -25.90 21.01 -46.70
N SER A 204 -26.79 21.03 -47.67
CA SER A 204 -26.79 20.06 -48.77
C SER A 204 -27.02 20.72 -50.11
N THR A 205 -26.53 20.08 -51.18
CA THR A 205 -26.92 20.43 -52.55
C THR A 205 -28.11 19.56 -52.95
N ILE A 206 -28.94 20.11 -53.86
CA ILE A 206 -30.02 19.40 -54.56
C ILE A 206 -29.90 19.81 -56.04
N ILE A 207 -29.07 19.06 -56.80
CA ILE A 207 -28.72 19.46 -58.17
C ILE A 207 -29.82 19.04 -59.14
N GLY A 208 -30.41 20.03 -59.83
CA GLY A 208 -31.48 19.81 -60.78
C GLY A 208 -32.57 20.86 -60.77
N TRP A 209 -33.60 20.66 -61.54
CA TRP A 209 -34.80 21.48 -61.56
C TRP A 209 -35.62 21.26 -60.28
N GLN A 210 -35.92 22.32 -59.56
CA GLN A 210 -36.73 22.28 -58.33
C GLN A 210 -37.89 23.26 -58.48
N PRO A 211 -39.09 22.90 -58.02
CA PRO A 211 -40.22 23.81 -58.01
C PRO A 211 -39.94 24.92 -56.96
N ILE A 212 -39.98 26.17 -57.41
CA ILE A 212 -39.91 27.39 -56.55
C ILE A 212 -41.28 27.97 -56.28
N SER A 213 -42.29 27.60 -57.10
CA SER A 213 -43.71 27.93 -56.92
C SER A 213 -44.58 26.86 -57.61
N GLN A 214 -45.92 26.99 -57.53
CA GLN A 214 -46.86 26.07 -58.22
C GLN A 214 -46.73 26.07 -59.74
N THR A 215 -46.15 27.12 -60.34
CA THR A 215 -46.08 27.32 -61.75
C THR A 215 -44.66 27.58 -62.29
N ALA A 216 -43.66 27.57 -61.44
CA ALA A 216 -42.28 27.88 -61.85
C ALA A 216 -41.28 26.90 -61.23
N GLU A 217 -40.32 26.46 -62.03
CA GLU A 217 -39.18 25.64 -61.67
C GLU A 217 -37.88 26.40 -61.91
N GLN A 218 -36.90 26.16 -61.11
CA GLN A 218 -35.56 26.72 -61.20
C GLN A 218 -34.52 25.61 -61.10
N TYR A 219 -33.49 25.70 -61.98
CA TYR A 219 -32.36 24.83 -61.92
C TYR A 219 -31.37 25.29 -60.84
N PHE A 220 -31.05 24.40 -59.90
CA PHE A 220 -30.01 24.59 -58.85
C PHE A 220 -28.79 23.78 -59.20
N GLY A 221 -27.63 24.42 -59.32
CA GLY A 221 -26.34 23.80 -59.54
C GLY A 221 -25.64 23.38 -58.25
N LYS A 222 -24.44 22.82 -58.42
CA LYS A 222 -23.60 22.36 -57.29
C LYS A 222 -23.13 23.46 -56.33
N ASP A 223 -23.18 24.72 -56.77
CA ASP A 223 -22.73 25.88 -55.98
C ASP A 223 -23.83 26.44 -55.06
N TYR A 224 -25.08 26.00 -55.26
CA TYR A 224 -26.18 26.40 -54.42
C TYR A 224 -26.42 25.40 -53.31
N ARG A 225 -26.54 25.89 -52.06
CA ARG A 225 -26.72 25.07 -50.88
C ARG A 225 -28.02 25.35 -50.17
N PHE A 226 -28.70 24.29 -49.80
CA PHE A 226 -29.89 24.32 -48.97
C PHE A 226 -29.47 24.10 -47.53
N ASN A 227 -29.78 25.03 -46.67
CA ASN A 227 -29.38 25.05 -45.24
C ASN A 227 -30.62 24.83 -44.37
N ALA A 228 -30.46 23.95 -43.38
CA ALA A 228 -31.51 23.69 -42.38
C ALA A 228 -30.94 23.59 -41.00
N PHE A 229 -31.65 24.20 -40.03
CA PHE A 229 -31.38 24.00 -38.58
C PHE A 229 -32.43 23.04 -38.04
N ASN A 230 -31.94 22.03 -37.31
CA ASN A 230 -32.78 21.04 -36.65
C ASN A 230 -32.64 21.17 -35.14
N MET A 231 -33.75 21.17 -34.42
CA MET A 231 -33.80 21.08 -32.99
C MET A 231 -34.71 19.93 -32.60
N GLY A 232 -34.18 19.01 -31.80
CA GLY A 232 -34.91 17.85 -31.28
C GLY A 232 -34.83 17.80 -29.77
N MET A 233 -35.82 17.18 -29.11
CA MET A 233 -35.85 16.88 -27.71
C MET A 233 -36.12 15.39 -27.54
N SER A 234 -35.26 14.72 -26.75
CA SER A 234 -35.41 13.30 -26.44
C SER A 234 -35.90 13.18 -24.99
N ILE A 235 -37.03 12.50 -24.78
CA ILE A 235 -37.65 12.26 -23.47
C ILE A 235 -37.66 10.76 -23.20
N PRO A 236 -37.19 10.26 -22.04
CA PRO A 236 -37.20 8.85 -21.72
C PRO A 236 -38.63 8.41 -21.31
N LEU A 237 -39.41 7.92 -22.27
CA LEU A 237 -40.78 7.45 -22.03
C LEU A 237 -40.83 6.15 -21.21
N PHE A 238 -39.87 5.23 -21.44
CA PHE A 238 -39.75 3.97 -20.73
C PHE A 238 -38.56 4.00 -19.77
N SER A 239 -38.83 4.33 -18.50
CA SER A 239 -37.78 4.62 -17.51
C SER A 239 -37.53 3.48 -16.52
N SER A 240 -38.10 2.26 -16.71
CA SER A 240 -37.96 1.15 -15.76
C SER A 240 -36.48 0.77 -15.52
N ALA A 241 -35.69 0.64 -16.58
CA ALA A 241 -34.24 0.36 -16.47
C ALA A 241 -33.50 1.46 -15.71
N GLN A 242 -33.85 2.74 -15.96
CA GLN A 242 -33.24 3.87 -15.29
C GLN A 242 -33.62 3.94 -13.79
N ARG A 243 -34.86 3.61 -13.46
CA ARG A 243 -35.31 3.52 -12.04
C ARG A 243 -34.55 2.41 -11.29
N SER A 244 -34.29 1.26 -11.96
CA SER A 244 -33.49 0.20 -11.37
C SER A 244 -32.03 0.64 -11.12
N ARG A 245 -31.42 1.43 -12.02
CA ARG A 245 -30.09 2.02 -11.81
C ARG A 245 -30.06 3.01 -10.63
N ILE A 246 -31.12 3.82 -10.48
CA ILE A 246 -31.26 4.72 -9.35
C ILE A 246 -31.41 3.94 -8.02
N ALA A 247 -32.20 2.87 -8.01
CA ALA A 247 -32.32 1.99 -6.86
C ALA A 247 -30.96 1.35 -6.50
N ALA A 248 -30.25 0.79 -7.47
CA ALA A 248 -28.90 0.26 -7.29
C ALA A 248 -27.93 1.33 -6.76
N GLY A 249 -27.95 2.56 -7.30
CA GLY A 249 -27.15 3.67 -6.81
C GLY A 249 -27.45 4.04 -5.36
N SER A 250 -28.73 4.00 -4.93
CA SER A 250 -29.09 4.26 -3.54
C SER A 250 -28.54 3.20 -2.58
N ILE A 251 -28.51 1.93 -3.00
CA ILE A 251 -27.91 0.84 -2.25
C ILE A 251 -26.41 1.01 -2.18
N SER A 252 -25.75 1.41 -3.27
CA SER A 252 -24.31 1.70 -3.31
C SER A 252 -23.91 2.79 -2.31
N VAL A 253 -24.72 3.85 -2.17
CA VAL A 253 -24.50 4.89 -1.13
C VAL A 253 -24.54 4.28 0.27
N GLN A 254 -25.55 3.44 0.56
CA GLN A 254 -25.66 2.78 1.85
C GLN A 254 -24.48 1.84 2.12
N GLN A 255 -24.08 1.05 1.11
CA GLN A 255 -22.91 0.17 1.19
C GLN A 255 -21.65 0.96 1.56
N ASN A 256 -21.34 2.07 0.87
CA ASN A 256 -20.17 2.90 1.16
C ASN A 256 -20.21 3.51 2.58
N LYS A 257 -21.40 3.86 3.10
CA LYS A 257 -21.57 4.34 4.48
C LYS A 257 -21.23 3.24 5.51
N LEU A 258 -21.71 2.01 5.29
CA LEU A 258 -21.40 0.87 6.16
C LEU A 258 -19.91 0.50 6.07
N GLU A 259 -19.32 0.54 4.90
CA GLU A 259 -17.88 0.29 4.70
C GLU A 259 -17.03 1.32 5.44
N GLN A 260 -17.39 2.61 5.41
CA GLN A 260 -16.70 3.65 6.19
C GLN A 260 -16.74 3.33 7.70
N ILE A 261 -17.90 2.94 8.23
CA ILE A 261 -18.04 2.57 9.65
C ILE A 261 -17.14 1.37 9.97
N ALA A 262 -17.13 0.33 9.12
CA ALA A 262 -16.31 -0.85 9.31
C ALA A 262 -14.81 -0.52 9.29
N VAL A 263 -14.35 0.28 8.34
CA VAL A 263 -12.94 0.75 8.24
C VAL A 263 -12.56 1.53 9.50
N GLN A 264 -13.42 2.43 9.98
CA GLN A 264 -13.15 3.21 11.19
C GLN A 264 -13.04 2.32 12.44
N GLN A 265 -13.95 1.34 12.59
CA GLN A 265 -13.90 0.39 13.70
C GLN A 265 -12.64 -0.47 13.65
N GLN A 266 -12.26 -0.96 12.47
CA GLN A 266 -11.07 -1.77 12.26
C GLN A 266 -9.79 -0.98 12.61
N LEU A 267 -9.67 0.27 12.16
CA LEU A 267 -8.50 1.10 12.47
C LEU A 267 -8.41 1.40 13.97
N ARG A 268 -9.53 1.69 14.64
CA ARG A 268 -9.54 1.90 16.10
C ARG A 268 -9.14 0.65 16.87
N ALA A 269 -9.65 -0.51 16.47
CA ALA A 269 -9.28 -1.79 17.08
C ALA A 269 -7.78 -2.10 16.88
N ASN A 270 -7.27 -1.90 15.65
CA ASN A 270 -5.85 -2.10 15.36
C ASN A 270 -4.97 -1.17 16.17
N LEU A 271 -5.28 0.13 16.25
CA LEU A 271 -4.52 1.10 17.04
C LEU A 271 -4.50 0.73 18.52
N LYS A 272 -5.65 0.34 19.08
CA LYS A 272 -5.74 -0.12 20.48
C LYS A 272 -4.85 -1.33 20.75
N ASN A 273 -4.88 -2.32 19.85
CA ASN A 273 -4.08 -3.53 20.00
C ASN A 273 -2.58 -3.25 19.85
N LEU A 274 -2.19 -2.43 18.88
CA LEU A 274 -0.80 -2.01 18.67
C LEU A 274 -0.28 -1.22 19.86
N ALA A 275 -1.07 -0.29 20.40
CA ALA A 275 -0.72 0.49 21.59
C ALA A 275 -0.47 -0.42 22.80
N ALA A 276 -1.35 -1.39 23.05
CA ALA A 276 -1.19 -2.34 24.15
C ALA A 276 0.10 -3.18 24.00
N ARG A 277 0.37 -3.71 22.81
CA ARG A 277 1.60 -4.47 22.52
C ARG A 277 2.86 -3.61 22.64
N TYR A 278 2.81 -2.37 22.16
CA TYR A 278 3.93 -1.44 22.28
C TYR A 278 4.30 -1.19 23.76
N VAL A 279 3.32 -0.89 24.61
CA VAL A 279 3.53 -0.69 26.07
C VAL A 279 4.11 -1.94 26.71
N GLN A 280 3.56 -3.12 26.40
CA GLN A 280 4.05 -4.39 26.91
C GLN A 280 5.49 -4.64 26.50
N ASN A 281 5.83 -4.54 25.21
CA ASN A 281 7.17 -4.77 24.70
C ASN A 281 8.17 -3.75 25.28
N LYS A 282 7.78 -2.48 25.42
CA LYS A 282 8.61 -1.44 26.08
C LYS A 282 8.94 -1.82 27.53
N SER A 283 7.95 -2.30 28.28
CA SER A 283 8.15 -2.76 29.66
C SER A 283 9.10 -3.96 29.73
N LEU A 284 8.94 -4.94 28.81
CA LEU A 284 9.83 -6.10 28.73
C LEU A 284 11.27 -5.70 28.38
N ILE A 285 11.46 -4.83 27.40
CA ILE A 285 12.77 -4.33 26.99
C ILE A 285 13.49 -3.67 28.17
N ILE A 286 12.80 -2.82 28.92
CA ILE A 286 13.36 -2.17 30.12
C ILE A 286 13.81 -3.23 31.15
N LYS A 287 13.00 -4.27 31.38
CA LYS A 287 13.35 -5.38 32.28
C LYS A 287 14.57 -6.17 31.78
N TYR A 288 14.65 -6.43 30.48
CA TYR A 288 15.81 -7.07 29.88
C TYR A 288 17.07 -6.24 30.03
N GLN A 289 17.02 -4.95 29.72
CA GLN A 289 18.18 -4.06 29.83
C GLN A 289 18.67 -3.85 31.27
N ARG A 290 17.75 -3.73 32.23
CA ARG A 290 18.10 -3.44 33.62
C ARG A 290 18.54 -4.66 34.41
N THR A 291 18.02 -5.83 34.09
CA THR A 291 18.19 -7.02 34.95
C THR A 291 18.67 -8.24 34.17
N ILE A 292 17.96 -8.63 33.10
CA ILE A 292 18.18 -9.92 32.50
C ILE A 292 19.51 -9.97 31.72
N LEU A 293 19.80 -8.97 30.89
CA LEU A 293 21.05 -8.94 30.13
C LEU A 293 22.29 -8.77 30.97
N PRO A 294 22.34 -7.88 32.01
CA PRO A 294 23.45 -7.82 32.93
C PRO A 294 23.71 -9.15 33.66
N ASN A 295 22.65 -9.81 34.15
CA ASN A 295 22.76 -11.11 34.78
C ASN A 295 23.24 -12.20 33.79
N THR A 296 22.77 -12.17 32.54
CA THR A 296 23.19 -13.09 31.48
C THR A 296 24.69 -12.94 31.16
N ASN A 297 25.19 -11.71 31.10
CA ASN A 297 26.62 -11.46 30.87
C ASN A 297 27.47 -11.94 32.04
N LEU A 298 27.04 -11.69 33.26
CA LEU A 298 27.69 -12.21 34.47
C LEU A 298 27.69 -13.75 34.50
N LEU A 299 26.58 -14.37 34.05
CA LEU A 299 26.47 -15.83 33.98
C LEU A 299 27.48 -16.42 32.99
N ILE A 300 27.62 -15.84 31.79
CA ILE A 300 28.61 -16.24 30.78
C ILE A 300 30.04 -16.14 31.33
N GLU A 301 30.36 -15.00 31.94
CA GLU A 301 31.69 -14.75 32.49
C GLU A 301 32.02 -15.75 33.62
N THR A 302 31.08 -15.96 34.54
CA THR A 302 31.26 -16.86 35.70
C THR A 302 31.37 -18.31 35.23
N ALA A 303 30.52 -18.76 34.31
CA ALA A 303 30.58 -20.10 33.75
C ALA A 303 31.93 -20.37 33.06
N SER A 304 32.42 -19.39 32.26
CA SER A 304 33.71 -19.51 31.60
C SER A 304 34.90 -19.58 32.56
N LYS A 305 34.86 -18.79 33.67
CA LYS A 305 35.86 -18.89 34.74
C LYS A 305 35.84 -20.25 35.44
N LYS A 306 34.67 -20.76 35.78
CA LYS A 306 34.50 -22.06 36.45
C LYS A 306 34.91 -23.22 35.58
N LEU A 307 34.60 -23.17 34.26
CA LEU A 307 35.08 -24.18 33.32
C LEU A 307 36.61 -24.19 33.24
N ASN A 308 37.26 -23.04 33.18
CA ASN A 308 38.74 -22.96 33.15
C ASN A 308 39.39 -23.44 34.46
N ALA A 309 38.70 -23.29 35.57
CA ALA A 309 39.11 -23.80 36.88
C ALA A 309 38.82 -25.32 37.06
N GLY A 310 38.07 -25.94 36.12
CA GLY A 310 37.65 -27.35 36.25
C GLY A 310 36.51 -27.59 37.23
N GLU A 311 35.80 -26.50 37.70
CA GLU A 311 34.71 -26.60 38.66
C GLU A 311 33.40 -27.04 38.06
N ILE A 312 33.21 -26.84 36.71
CA ILE A 312 32.06 -27.30 35.97
C ILE A 312 32.52 -28.10 34.72
N GLY A 313 31.66 -29.01 34.28
CA GLY A 313 31.90 -29.77 33.05
C GLY A 313 31.60 -28.98 31.78
N TYR A 314 32.18 -29.43 30.66
CA TYR A 314 31.96 -28.82 29.35
C TYR A 314 30.49 -28.79 28.94
N LEU A 315 29.75 -29.88 29.16
CA LEU A 315 28.33 -29.97 28.80
C LEU A 315 27.49 -28.97 29.57
N GLU A 316 27.78 -28.83 30.87
CA GLU A 316 27.08 -27.82 31.70
C GLU A 316 27.36 -26.39 31.21
N TRP A 317 28.60 -26.09 30.88
CA TRP A 317 28.99 -24.82 30.31
C TRP A 317 28.28 -24.55 28.99
N VAL A 318 28.21 -25.51 28.03
CA VAL A 318 27.49 -25.39 26.75
C VAL A 318 26.01 -25.07 26.97
N MET A 319 25.36 -25.72 27.94
CA MET A 319 23.97 -25.42 28.29
C MET A 319 23.78 -23.97 28.73
N ILE A 320 24.69 -23.46 29.57
CA ILE A 320 24.66 -22.07 30.06
C ILE A 320 24.85 -21.07 28.92
N ILE A 321 25.83 -21.31 28.04
CA ILE A 321 26.08 -20.43 26.88
C ILE A 321 24.90 -20.42 25.91
N ASN A 322 24.33 -21.60 25.61
CA ASN A 322 23.16 -21.69 24.75
C ASN A 322 21.95 -20.95 25.33
N GLN A 323 21.72 -21.08 26.64
CA GLN A 323 20.67 -20.32 27.33
C GLN A 323 20.90 -18.80 27.25
N ALA A 324 22.15 -18.36 27.39
CA ALA A 324 22.50 -16.96 27.30
C ALA A 324 22.25 -16.38 25.88
N ILE A 325 22.63 -17.13 24.82
CA ILE A 325 22.37 -16.77 23.43
C ILE A 325 20.86 -16.70 23.17
N GLN A 326 20.08 -17.64 23.70
CA GLN A 326 18.62 -17.64 23.57
C GLN A 326 18.01 -16.39 24.22
N ILE A 327 18.42 -16.04 25.46
CA ILE A 327 17.96 -14.84 26.15
C ILE A 327 18.25 -13.57 25.36
N GLN A 328 19.45 -13.46 24.76
CA GLN A 328 19.79 -12.30 23.92
C GLN A 328 18.98 -12.24 22.62
N ASN A 329 18.69 -13.39 22.01
CA ASN A 329 17.81 -13.46 20.84
C ASN A 329 16.37 -13.07 21.19
N GLU A 330 15.84 -13.47 22.35
CA GLU A 330 14.52 -13.04 22.82
C GLU A 330 14.45 -11.52 23.01
N TYR A 331 15.49 -10.89 23.55
CA TYR A 331 15.58 -9.43 23.63
C TYR A 331 15.47 -8.77 22.24
N PHE A 332 16.20 -9.27 21.24
CA PHE A 332 16.10 -8.75 19.88
C PHE A 332 14.71 -8.95 19.26
N ASN A 333 14.02 -10.04 19.57
CA ASN A 333 12.63 -10.25 19.16
C ASN A 333 11.68 -9.19 19.76
N TYR A 334 11.84 -8.84 21.05
CA TYR A 334 11.04 -7.79 21.67
C TYR A 334 11.35 -6.41 21.07
N VAL A 335 12.62 -6.12 20.77
CA VAL A 335 13.00 -4.87 20.07
C VAL A 335 12.38 -4.81 18.69
N GLN A 336 12.39 -5.91 17.92
CA GLN A 336 11.76 -5.99 16.62
C GLN A 336 10.25 -5.70 16.71
N GLN A 337 9.54 -6.40 17.60
CA GLN A 337 8.10 -6.21 17.81
C GLN A 337 7.75 -4.79 18.29
N LEU A 338 8.59 -4.16 19.10
CA LEU A 338 8.41 -2.77 19.52
C LEU A 338 8.50 -1.83 18.33
N ASN A 339 9.56 -1.97 17.52
CA ASN A 339 9.78 -1.12 16.35
C ASN A 339 8.67 -1.29 15.30
N GLU A 340 8.27 -2.53 15.00
CA GLU A 340 7.14 -2.81 14.10
C GLU A 340 5.84 -2.18 14.63
N GLY A 341 5.58 -2.31 15.94
CA GLY A 341 4.43 -1.69 16.59
C GLY A 341 4.46 -0.17 16.51
N ALA A 342 5.61 0.45 16.73
CA ALA A 342 5.78 1.91 16.61
C ALA A 342 5.55 2.40 15.18
N ILE A 343 6.13 1.74 14.20
CA ILE A 343 5.99 2.08 12.76
C ILE A 343 4.53 1.96 12.31
N GLU A 344 3.83 0.90 12.71
CA GLU A 344 2.41 0.72 12.36
C GLU A 344 1.50 1.74 13.08
N ILE A 345 1.82 2.14 14.32
CA ILE A 345 1.12 3.22 15.02
C ILE A 345 1.31 4.54 14.25
N GLU A 346 2.55 4.91 13.90
CA GLU A 346 2.84 6.12 13.11
C GLU A 346 2.11 6.11 11.77
N LYS A 347 2.10 4.98 11.07
CA LYS A 347 1.42 4.79 9.79
C LYS A 347 -0.10 4.99 9.90
N ILE A 348 -0.74 4.42 10.94
CA ILE A 348 -2.18 4.57 11.17
C ILE A 348 -2.53 6.01 11.56
N THR A 349 -1.69 6.68 12.34
CA THR A 349 -1.99 8.02 12.84
C THR A 349 -1.53 9.13 11.90
N ALA A 350 -0.83 8.78 10.81
CA ALA A 350 -0.20 9.72 9.88
C ALA A 350 0.72 10.74 10.59
N ASN A 351 1.21 10.41 11.79
CA ASN A 351 2.23 11.19 12.48
C ASN A 351 3.59 10.92 11.80
N ASN A 352 4.10 11.93 11.12
CA ASN A 352 5.43 11.94 10.55
C ASN A 352 6.44 12.52 11.52
#